data_b02a35cb3f6b5cb7a0f1bcc990c5147c
#
_entry.id   b02a35cb3f6b5cb7a0f1bcc990c5147c
#
_cell.length_a   1.000
_cell.length_b   1.000
_cell.length_c   1.000
_cell.angle_alpha   90.00
_cell.angle_beta   90.00
_cell.angle_gamma   90.00
#
_symmetry.space_group_name_H-M   'P 1'
#
loop_
_entity.id
_entity.type
_entity.pdbx_description
1 polymer ?
#
loop_
_entity_poly.entity_id
_entity_poly.type
_entity_poly.pdbx_seq_one_letter_code
_entity_poly.pdbx_strand_id
1 'polypeptide(L)'
;TPCNTDIESDFNPQRTMAMKPRILSKAFSKLTVPIANSGSTLLVLNQLKTNITSNIAEAMTTPYFAPGGKAAAYAYSLRIWLTGRKSKASFLLDDRGFQIGSEVKAKIKKSRFGSLNRECVFKILWAGGEARIQDEESWLEAIKASEHVEQSGAWYALVYPDGTKEKFQQAHWLDKLENDKFRNRVYEVMDEQVIVKFENRTGNPEEFYDIEAVEAS
;
A
#
# COMPACT_ATOMS: atom_id res chain seq x y z
N THR A 1 0.93 21.99 -9.00
CA THR A 1 0.90 23.41 -9.36
C THR A 1 0.08 23.57 -10.62
N PRO A 2 -0.95 24.40 -10.64
CA PRO A 2 -1.63 24.74 -11.88
C PRO A 2 -0.61 25.38 -12.83
N CYS A 3 -0.70 25.04 -14.10
CA CYS A 3 0.13 25.68 -15.10
C CYS A 3 -0.35 27.14 -15.20
N ASN A 4 0.52 28.13 -14.96
CA ASN A 4 0.17 29.55 -14.98
C ASN A 4 -0.53 30.00 -16.27
N THR A 5 -0.31 29.29 -17.37
CA THR A 5 -1.00 29.53 -18.66
C THR A 5 -2.51 29.32 -18.60
N ASP A 6 -3.03 28.58 -17.61
CA ASP A 6 -4.48 28.39 -17.43
C ASP A 6 -5.16 29.59 -16.75
N ILE A 7 -4.38 30.47 -16.10
CA ILE A 7 -4.86 31.65 -15.35
C ILE A 7 -4.80 32.91 -16.18
N GLU A 8 -3.84 32.99 -17.09
CA GLU A 8 -3.55 34.21 -17.89
C GLU A 8 -4.13 34.21 -19.31
N SER A 9 -4.59 33.06 -19.81
CA SER A 9 -5.17 32.97 -21.16
C SER A 9 -6.68 32.90 -21.13
N ASP A 10 -7.35 33.56 -22.08
CA ASP A 10 -8.76 33.35 -22.36
C ASP A 10 -9.05 31.86 -22.44
N PHE A 11 -10.04 31.40 -21.66
CA PHE A 11 -10.41 30.01 -21.56
C PHE A 11 -10.79 29.45 -22.94
N ASN A 12 -9.86 28.71 -23.54
CA ASN A 12 -10.12 27.96 -24.76
C ASN A 12 -10.11 26.43 -24.42
N PRO A 13 -11.30 25.79 -24.37
CA PRO A 13 -11.43 24.39 -23.99
C PRO A 13 -10.62 23.45 -24.88
N GLN A 14 -10.46 23.76 -26.16
CA GLN A 14 -9.71 22.92 -27.10
C GLN A 14 -8.20 23.00 -26.90
N ARG A 15 -7.69 24.14 -26.42
CA ARG A 15 -6.25 24.34 -26.16
C ARG A 15 -5.81 23.76 -24.83
N THR A 16 -6.68 23.76 -23.83
CA THR A 16 -6.42 23.27 -22.48
C THR A 16 -6.67 21.76 -22.32
N MET A 17 -7.43 21.16 -23.24
CA MET A 17 -7.67 19.71 -23.23
C MET A 17 -6.35 18.93 -23.31
N ALA A 18 -6.13 18.08 -22.30
CA ALA A 18 -4.96 17.21 -22.16
C ALA A 18 -3.59 17.90 -22.00
N MET A 19 -3.53 19.21 -21.67
CA MET A 19 -2.27 19.90 -21.44
C MET A 19 -1.49 19.28 -20.28
N LYS A 20 -2.13 19.04 -19.13
CA LYS A 20 -1.51 18.39 -17.96
C LYS A 20 -0.90 17.01 -18.28
N PRO A 21 -1.62 16.09 -18.93
CA PRO A 21 -1.04 14.81 -19.37
C PRO A 21 0.16 14.95 -20.30
N ARG A 22 0.16 15.93 -21.21
CA ARG A 22 1.29 16.17 -22.14
C ARG A 22 2.53 16.67 -21.42
N ILE A 23 2.36 17.63 -20.50
CA ILE A 23 3.47 18.16 -19.68
C ILE A 23 4.05 17.07 -18.80
N LEU A 24 3.22 16.29 -18.10
CA LEU A 24 3.66 15.18 -17.28
C LEU A 24 4.39 14.10 -18.10
N SER A 25 3.89 13.78 -19.30
CA SER A 25 4.56 12.82 -20.19
C SER A 25 5.98 13.27 -20.53
N LYS A 26 6.15 14.55 -20.94
CA LYS A 26 7.46 15.11 -21.25
C LYS A 26 8.37 15.16 -20.01
N ALA A 27 7.83 15.53 -18.85
CA ALA A 27 8.59 15.57 -17.60
C ALA A 27 9.11 14.19 -17.21
N PHE A 28 8.25 13.17 -17.19
CA PHE A 28 8.67 11.81 -16.87
C PHE A 28 9.68 11.24 -17.85
N SER A 29 9.50 11.48 -19.15
CA SER A 29 10.49 11.04 -20.15
C SER A 29 11.87 11.67 -19.93
N LYS A 30 11.93 12.96 -19.54
CA LYS A 30 13.19 13.64 -19.23
C LYS A 30 13.80 13.20 -17.91
N LEU A 31 13.01 12.84 -16.92
CA LEU A 31 13.47 12.46 -15.58
C LEU A 31 13.93 11.00 -15.49
N THR A 32 13.49 10.13 -16.38
CA THR A 32 13.77 8.69 -16.30
C THR A 32 15.28 8.40 -16.27
N VAL A 33 16.04 8.95 -17.20
CA VAL A 33 17.49 8.70 -17.28
C VAL A 33 18.27 9.33 -16.12
N PRO A 34 18.07 10.61 -15.76
CA PRO A 34 18.71 11.19 -14.58
C PRO A 34 18.43 10.44 -13.28
N ILE A 35 17.18 10.00 -13.06
CA ILE A 35 16.81 9.24 -11.86
C ILE A 35 17.52 7.88 -11.84
N ALA A 36 17.53 7.18 -12.97
CA ALA A 36 18.22 5.88 -13.08
C ALA A 36 19.72 6.02 -12.82
N ASN A 37 20.38 7.02 -13.42
CA ASN A 37 21.82 7.23 -13.28
C ASN A 37 22.23 7.66 -11.88
N SER A 38 21.35 8.39 -11.17
CA SER A 38 21.62 8.84 -9.80
C SER A 38 21.29 7.79 -8.72
N GLY A 39 20.69 6.65 -9.10
CA GLY A 39 20.18 5.68 -8.13
C GLY A 39 19.09 6.24 -7.20
N SER A 40 18.43 7.33 -7.61
CA SER A 40 17.44 8.02 -6.80
C SER A 40 16.05 7.44 -6.98
N THR A 41 15.18 7.62 -5.98
CA THR A 41 13.76 7.29 -6.07
C THR A 41 12.92 8.57 -6.14
N LEU A 42 12.05 8.68 -7.15
CA LEU A 42 11.10 9.77 -7.26
C LEU A 42 9.74 9.35 -6.68
N LEU A 43 9.33 10.01 -5.60
CA LEU A 43 8.00 9.86 -5.03
C LEU A 43 7.07 10.94 -5.57
N VAL A 44 5.97 10.52 -6.21
CA VAL A 44 4.95 11.42 -6.76
C VAL A 44 3.66 11.26 -5.97
N LEU A 45 3.27 12.32 -5.27
CA LEU A 45 1.99 12.38 -4.56
C LEU A 45 0.91 12.87 -5.52
N ASN A 46 -0.22 12.17 -5.55
CA ASN A 46 -1.37 12.51 -6.39
C ASN A 46 -2.68 12.24 -5.64
N GLN A 47 -3.68 13.04 -5.92
CA GLN A 47 -5.00 12.89 -5.30
C GLN A 47 -5.89 11.99 -6.16
N LEU A 48 -6.53 10.99 -5.55
CA LEU A 48 -7.58 10.21 -6.19
C LEU A 48 -8.86 11.06 -6.31
N LYS A 49 -9.49 10.98 -7.48
CA LYS A 49 -10.82 11.56 -7.73
C LYS A 49 -11.84 10.45 -7.91
N THR A 50 -13.07 10.71 -7.47
CA THR A 50 -14.19 9.80 -7.71
C THR A 50 -14.48 9.74 -9.21
N ASN A 51 -14.66 8.54 -9.73
CA ASN A 51 -15.10 8.34 -11.11
C ASN A 51 -16.61 8.59 -11.18
N ILE A 52 -16.99 9.68 -11.82
CA ILE A 52 -18.40 10.02 -12.04
C ILE A 52 -18.76 9.48 -13.42
N THR A 53 -19.43 8.34 -13.44
CA THR A 53 -19.93 7.71 -14.67
C THR A 53 -21.40 7.38 -14.51
N SER A 54 -22.14 7.42 -15.61
CA SER A 54 -23.53 6.98 -15.66
C SER A 54 -23.68 5.45 -15.66
N ASN A 55 -22.59 4.74 -15.91
CA ASN A 55 -22.57 3.28 -15.90
C ASN A 55 -22.32 2.77 -14.48
N ILE A 56 -23.33 2.19 -13.86
CA ILE A 56 -23.29 1.66 -12.48
C ILE A 56 -22.23 0.56 -12.34
N ALA A 57 -22.09 -0.33 -13.30
CA ALA A 57 -21.09 -1.40 -13.27
C ALA A 57 -19.67 -0.85 -13.31
N GLU A 58 -19.41 0.19 -14.11
CA GLU A 58 -18.12 0.89 -14.16
C GLU A 58 -17.85 1.65 -12.85
N ALA A 59 -18.85 2.32 -12.28
CA ALA A 59 -18.73 3.00 -11.00
C ALA A 59 -18.35 2.03 -9.85
N MET A 60 -18.87 0.81 -9.88
CA MET A 60 -18.55 -0.22 -8.87
C MET A 60 -17.15 -0.82 -9.07
N THR A 61 -16.74 -1.07 -10.30
CA THR A 61 -15.44 -1.68 -10.61
C THR A 61 -14.28 -0.69 -10.57
N THR A 62 -14.54 0.57 -10.96
CA THR A 62 -13.52 1.62 -11.02
C THR A 62 -14.01 2.90 -10.34
N PRO A 63 -14.20 2.88 -9.00
CA PRO A 63 -14.78 4.00 -8.26
C PRO A 63 -13.89 5.23 -8.21
N TYR A 64 -12.60 5.09 -8.49
CA TYR A 64 -11.62 6.17 -8.44
C TYR A 64 -10.72 6.18 -9.66
N PHE A 65 -10.23 7.37 -9.99
CA PHE A 65 -9.16 7.56 -10.96
C PHE A 65 -8.10 8.52 -10.44
N ALA A 66 -6.88 8.38 -10.95
CA ALA A 66 -5.78 9.29 -10.65
C ALA A 66 -5.62 10.29 -11.80
N PRO A 67 -5.68 11.61 -11.55
CA PRO A 67 -5.37 12.61 -12.56
C PRO A 67 -3.96 12.46 -13.13
N GLY A 68 -3.73 12.89 -14.36
CA GLY A 68 -2.43 12.84 -15.01
C GLY A 68 -2.37 11.96 -16.26
N GLY A 69 -3.45 11.27 -16.56
CA GLY A 69 -3.63 10.50 -17.79
C GLY A 69 -2.78 9.21 -17.84
N LYS A 70 -2.82 8.55 -18.99
CA LYS A 70 -2.13 7.25 -19.21
C LYS A 70 -0.61 7.35 -19.09
N ALA A 71 -0.02 8.50 -19.48
CA ALA A 71 1.43 8.69 -19.44
C ALA A 71 2.01 8.57 -18.03
N ALA A 72 1.37 9.19 -17.04
CA ALA A 72 1.75 9.04 -15.63
C ALA A 72 1.63 7.59 -15.17
N ALA A 73 0.54 6.92 -15.54
CA ALA A 73 0.33 5.52 -15.19
C ALA A 73 1.40 4.58 -15.79
N TYR A 74 1.91 4.87 -16.98
CA TYR A 74 3.00 4.10 -17.60
C TYR A 74 4.36 4.37 -16.97
N ALA A 75 4.64 5.62 -16.57
CA ALA A 75 5.93 6.01 -16.02
C ALA A 75 6.23 5.36 -14.65
N TYR A 76 5.22 5.17 -13.80
CA TYR A 76 5.42 4.63 -12.46
C TYR A 76 5.87 3.17 -12.47
N SER A 77 6.88 2.85 -11.68
CA SER A 77 7.28 1.47 -11.38
C SER A 77 6.36 0.85 -10.33
N LEU A 78 5.98 1.64 -9.33
CA LEU A 78 5.04 1.25 -8.28
C LEU A 78 3.94 2.31 -8.17
N ARG A 79 2.69 1.88 -8.02
CA ARG A 79 1.56 2.76 -7.75
C ARG A 79 0.73 2.20 -6.60
N ILE A 80 0.67 2.97 -5.53
CA ILE A 80 -0.09 2.63 -4.33
C ILE A 80 -1.29 3.57 -4.24
N TRP A 81 -2.46 3.02 -4.01
CA TRP A 81 -3.65 3.78 -3.69
C TRP A 81 -3.90 3.73 -2.20
N LEU A 82 -4.03 4.91 -1.59
CA LEU A 82 -4.47 5.06 -0.22
C LEU A 82 -5.94 5.47 -0.23
N THR A 83 -6.80 4.64 0.33
CA THR A 83 -8.25 4.87 0.39
C THR A 83 -8.73 4.72 1.82
N GLY A 84 -9.56 5.66 2.26
CA GLY A 84 -10.30 5.53 3.53
C GLY A 84 -11.60 4.75 3.29
N ARG A 85 -12.02 3.96 4.26
CA ARG A 85 -13.38 3.45 4.28
C ARG A 85 -14.34 4.60 4.60
N LYS A 86 -15.40 4.75 3.82
CA LYS A 86 -16.43 5.78 4.04
C LYS A 86 -17.40 5.44 5.18
N SER A 87 -17.24 4.30 5.81
CA SER A 87 -18.12 3.85 6.88
C SER A 87 -17.70 4.48 8.21
N LYS A 88 -18.67 4.83 9.05
CA LYS A 88 -18.41 5.32 10.42
C LYS A 88 -17.55 4.34 11.24
N ALA A 89 -17.59 3.06 10.91
CA ALA A 89 -16.77 2.02 11.54
C ALA A 89 -15.25 2.16 11.29
N SER A 90 -14.82 2.96 10.31
CA SER A 90 -13.40 3.24 10.06
C SER A 90 -12.90 4.52 10.73
N PHE A 91 -13.76 5.24 11.42
CA PHE A 91 -13.35 6.38 12.23
C PHE A 91 -12.92 5.88 13.61
N LEU A 92 -11.75 6.31 14.03
CA LEU A 92 -11.27 6.09 15.38
C LEU A 92 -11.79 7.24 16.23
N LEU A 93 -12.61 6.91 17.23
CA LEU A 93 -13.23 7.87 18.12
C LEU A 93 -12.61 7.76 19.50
N ASP A 94 -12.50 8.89 20.19
CA ASP A 94 -12.19 8.92 21.61
C ASP A 94 -13.41 8.56 22.46
N ASP A 95 -13.22 8.50 23.79
CA ASP A 95 -14.29 8.18 24.76
C ASP A 95 -15.44 9.20 24.74
N ARG A 96 -15.21 10.39 24.18
CA ARG A 96 -16.20 11.46 24.02
C ARG A 96 -16.89 11.46 22.65
N GLY A 97 -16.49 10.53 21.75
CA GLY A 97 -17.03 10.41 20.40
C GLY A 97 -16.39 11.35 19.37
N PHE A 98 -15.30 12.03 19.69
CA PHE A 98 -14.56 12.84 18.71
C PHE A 98 -13.65 11.96 17.86
N GLN A 99 -13.58 12.26 16.57
CA GLN A 99 -12.72 11.54 15.66
C GLN A 99 -11.25 11.90 15.91
N ILE A 100 -10.47 10.93 16.35
CA ILE A 100 -9.04 11.03 16.63
C ILE A 100 -8.16 10.35 15.58
N GLY A 101 -8.76 9.68 14.63
CA GLY A 101 -8.03 8.95 13.59
C GLY A 101 -8.94 8.36 12.54
N SER A 102 -8.33 7.66 11.60
CA SER A 102 -9.04 6.88 10.60
C SER A 102 -8.24 5.68 10.14
N GLU A 103 -8.95 4.64 9.74
CA GLU A 103 -8.39 3.48 9.08
C GLU A 103 -8.14 3.80 7.60
N VAL A 104 -6.95 3.47 7.11
CA VAL A 104 -6.52 3.64 5.73
C VAL A 104 -6.18 2.29 5.14
N LYS A 105 -6.69 2.03 3.95
CA LYS A 105 -6.36 0.87 3.14
C LYS A 105 -5.37 1.28 2.05
N ALA A 106 -4.18 0.69 2.08
CA ALA A 106 -3.20 0.79 1.01
C ALA A 106 -3.34 -0.40 0.07
N LYS A 107 -3.39 -0.15 -1.23
CA LYS A 107 -3.49 -1.19 -2.27
C LYS A 107 -2.52 -0.92 -3.40
N ILE A 108 -1.71 -1.94 -3.76
CA ILE A 108 -0.82 -1.87 -4.91
C ILE A 108 -1.65 -2.04 -6.19
N LYS A 109 -1.78 -0.97 -6.96
CA LYS A 109 -2.53 -0.93 -8.23
C LYS A 109 -1.65 -1.16 -9.45
N LYS A 110 -0.35 -0.96 -9.32
CA LYS A 110 0.66 -1.28 -10.33
C LYS A 110 1.97 -1.61 -9.63
N SER A 111 2.63 -2.63 -10.09
CA SER A 111 3.99 -2.97 -9.71
C SER A 111 4.72 -3.57 -10.90
N ARG A 112 5.97 -3.15 -11.12
CA ARG A 112 6.92 -3.81 -12.02
C ARG A 112 7.73 -4.89 -11.31
N PHE A 113 7.49 -5.05 -10.00
CA PHE A 113 8.20 -5.97 -9.11
C PHE A 113 7.36 -7.21 -8.75
N GLY A 114 6.33 -7.52 -9.53
CA GLY A 114 5.53 -8.74 -9.37
C GLY A 114 4.47 -8.75 -8.27
N SER A 115 4.33 -7.70 -7.46
CA SER A 115 3.46 -7.69 -6.26
C SER A 115 2.10 -7.03 -6.49
N LEU A 116 1.41 -7.37 -7.57
CA LEU A 116 0.14 -6.72 -7.92
C LEU A 116 -1.00 -7.12 -6.96
N ASN A 117 -1.92 -6.18 -6.71
CA ASN A 117 -3.16 -6.35 -5.92
C ASN A 117 -2.97 -6.64 -4.42
N ARG A 118 -1.76 -6.55 -3.87
CA ARG A 118 -1.60 -6.64 -2.42
C ARG A 118 -2.18 -5.43 -1.74
N GLU A 119 -2.72 -5.67 -0.56
CA GLU A 119 -3.31 -4.62 0.26
C GLU A 119 -2.97 -4.83 1.73
N CYS A 120 -2.86 -3.74 2.44
CA CYS A 120 -2.80 -3.72 3.90
C CYS A 120 -3.69 -2.61 4.43
N VAL A 121 -4.03 -2.72 5.70
CA VAL A 121 -4.83 -1.74 6.41
C VAL A 121 -4.03 -1.27 7.61
N PHE A 122 -3.99 0.03 7.84
CA PHE A 122 -3.34 0.63 9.00
C PHE A 122 -4.15 1.84 9.48
N LYS A 123 -3.87 2.28 10.69
CA LYS A 123 -4.54 3.41 11.31
C LYS A 123 -3.65 4.65 11.26
N ILE A 124 -4.24 5.80 11.00
CA ILE A 124 -3.61 7.11 11.18
C ILE A 124 -4.30 7.78 12.35
N LEU A 125 -3.55 8.12 13.38
CA LEU A 125 -3.99 8.85 14.56
C LEU A 125 -3.46 10.27 14.48
N TRP A 126 -4.29 11.26 14.85
CA TRP A 126 -3.91 12.66 14.93
C TRP A 126 -4.30 13.32 16.28
N ALA A 127 -4.64 12.51 17.27
CA ALA A 127 -4.85 12.98 18.63
C ALA A 127 -3.53 13.49 19.22
N GLY A 128 -3.62 14.60 19.97
CA GLY A 128 -2.45 15.19 20.64
C GLY A 128 -1.60 16.13 19.80
N GLY A 129 -2.06 16.49 18.58
CA GLY A 129 -1.38 17.48 17.71
C GLY A 129 -0.30 16.89 16.79
N GLU A 130 0.03 15.62 16.93
CA GLU A 130 0.94 14.91 16.02
C GLU A 130 0.21 13.76 15.31
N ALA A 131 0.42 13.69 13.99
CA ALA A 131 -0.08 12.56 13.22
C ALA A 131 0.92 11.39 13.29
N ARG A 132 0.43 10.21 13.65
CA ARG A 132 1.23 8.98 13.65
C ARG A 132 0.53 7.85 12.91
N ILE A 133 1.30 6.97 12.32
CA ILE A 133 0.81 5.70 11.79
C ILE A 133 0.84 4.69 12.95
N GLN A 134 -0.26 3.95 13.10
CA GLN A 134 -0.38 2.82 14.00
C GLN A 134 -0.69 1.60 13.14
N ASP A 135 0.30 0.75 12.94
CA ASP A 135 0.22 -0.45 12.10
C ASP A 135 0.50 -1.76 12.87
N GLU A 136 0.81 -1.66 14.15
CA GLU A 136 1.17 -2.80 15.02
C GLU A 136 0.08 -3.89 15.04
N GLU A 137 -1.19 -3.51 14.94
CA GLU A 137 -2.29 -4.47 14.86
C GLU A 137 -2.24 -5.28 13.54
N SER A 138 -1.76 -4.66 12.45
CA SER A 138 -1.61 -5.32 11.16
C SER A 138 -0.47 -6.34 11.14
N TRP A 139 0.51 -6.21 12.03
CA TRP A 139 1.63 -7.14 12.14
C TRP A 139 1.14 -8.54 12.56
N LEU A 140 0.23 -8.61 13.55
CA LEU A 140 -0.36 -9.89 13.96
C LEU A 140 -1.08 -10.56 12.78
N GLU A 141 -1.87 -9.80 12.01
CA GLU A 141 -2.55 -10.31 10.83
C GLU A 141 -1.58 -10.84 9.76
N ALA A 142 -0.41 -10.20 9.62
CA ALA A 142 0.60 -10.60 8.66
C ALA A 142 1.30 -11.92 9.04
N ILE A 143 1.51 -12.17 10.35
CA ILE A 143 2.29 -13.31 10.84
C ILE A 143 1.44 -14.48 11.36
N LYS A 144 0.16 -14.26 11.68
CA LYS A 144 -0.70 -15.30 12.33
C LYS A 144 -0.84 -16.60 11.53
N ALA A 145 -0.67 -16.54 10.21
CA ALA A 145 -0.73 -17.72 9.35
C ALA A 145 0.65 -18.39 9.14
N SER A 146 1.70 -17.90 9.80
CA SER A 146 3.04 -18.47 9.71
C SER A 146 3.19 -19.66 10.66
N GLU A 147 4.20 -20.48 10.42
CA GLU A 147 4.59 -21.58 11.32
C GLU A 147 5.14 -21.11 12.68
N HIS A 148 5.45 -19.80 12.80
CA HIS A 148 5.96 -19.19 14.03
C HIS A 148 4.87 -18.68 14.97
N VAL A 149 3.60 -18.77 14.56
CA VAL A 149 2.46 -18.39 15.38
C VAL A 149 1.42 -19.51 15.39
N GLU A 150 1.23 -20.10 16.56
CA GLU A 150 0.18 -21.09 16.77
C GLU A 150 -1.09 -20.42 17.27
N GLN A 151 -2.24 -20.84 16.76
CA GLN A 151 -3.54 -20.36 17.22
C GLN A 151 -4.37 -21.51 17.81
N SER A 152 -4.91 -21.30 19.00
CA SER A 152 -5.84 -22.20 19.66
C SER A 152 -7.01 -21.41 20.23
N GLY A 153 -8.13 -21.38 19.51
CA GLY A 153 -9.28 -20.56 19.85
C GLY A 153 -8.95 -19.07 19.85
N ALA A 154 -9.14 -18.42 21.00
CA ALA A 154 -8.82 -17.00 21.20
C ALA A 154 -7.36 -16.73 21.60
N TRP A 155 -6.55 -17.78 21.75
CA TRP A 155 -5.15 -17.69 22.16
C TRP A 155 -4.20 -17.87 20.99
N TYR A 156 -3.16 -17.07 20.98
CA TYR A 156 -2.02 -17.15 20.10
C TYR A 156 -0.78 -17.52 20.91
N ALA A 157 0.18 -18.17 20.28
CA ALA A 157 1.48 -18.44 20.87
C ALA A 157 2.57 -18.12 19.86
N LEU A 158 3.44 -17.18 20.19
CA LEU A 158 4.64 -16.86 19.41
C LEU A 158 5.73 -17.88 19.75
N VAL A 159 6.26 -18.54 18.72
CA VAL A 159 7.29 -19.56 18.84
C VAL A 159 8.66 -18.93 18.63
N TYR A 160 9.56 -19.17 19.58
CA TYR A 160 10.94 -18.71 19.51
C TYR A 160 11.85 -19.78 18.87
N PRO A 161 13.04 -19.40 18.37
CA PRO A 161 14.00 -20.36 17.78
C PRO A 161 14.45 -21.47 18.72
N ASP A 162 14.43 -21.20 20.03
CA ASP A 162 14.76 -22.17 21.08
C ASP A 162 13.62 -23.17 21.40
N GLY A 163 12.49 -23.05 20.67
CA GLY A 163 11.29 -23.86 20.89
C GLY A 163 10.39 -23.39 22.03
N THR A 164 10.77 -22.34 22.74
CA THR A 164 9.89 -21.73 23.75
C THR A 164 8.70 -21.05 23.11
N LYS A 165 7.57 -21.02 23.82
CA LYS A 165 6.32 -20.42 23.34
C LYS A 165 5.80 -19.40 24.32
N GLU A 166 5.50 -18.22 23.83
CA GLU A 166 4.86 -17.16 24.62
C GLU A 166 3.42 -16.97 24.20
N LYS A 167 2.48 -17.26 25.12
CA LYS A 167 1.04 -17.16 24.88
C LYS A 167 0.53 -15.76 25.12
N PHE A 168 -0.41 -15.35 24.27
CA PHE A 168 -1.11 -14.06 24.39
C PHE A 168 -2.51 -14.13 23.77
N GLN A 169 -3.34 -13.16 24.07
CA GLN A 169 -4.61 -12.92 23.40
C GLN A 169 -4.48 -11.67 22.51
N GLN A 170 -5.28 -11.59 21.45
CA GLN A 170 -5.27 -10.45 20.55
C GLN A 170 -5.52 -9.12 21.29
N ALA A 171 -6.36 -9.12 22.32
CA ALA A 171 -6.61 -7.92 23.13
C ALA A 171 -5.37 -7.38 23.85
N HIS A 172 -4.38 -8.23 24.15
CA HIS A 172 -3.14 -7.88 24.83
C HIS A 172 -1.95 -7.79 23.88
N TRP A 173 -2.19 -7.74 22.58
CA TRP A 173 -1.14 -7.69 21.57
C TRP A 173 -0.22 -6.48 21.73
N LEU A 174 -0.82 -5.29 21.86
CA LEU A 174 -0.05 -4.05 22.00
C LEU A 174 0.78 -4.03 23.29
N ASP A 175 0.20 -4.50 24.40
CA ASP A 175 0.91 -4.60 25.68
C ASP A 175 2.12 -5.56 25.58
N LYS A 176 1.97 -6.65 24.83
CA LYS A 176 3.06 -7.60 24.57
C LYS A 176 4.19 -7.01 23.75
N LEU A 177 3.89 -6.14 22.81
CA LEU A 177 4.90 -5.44 21.99
C LEU A 177 5.73 -4.43 22.78
N GLU A 178 5.34 -4.05 24.00
CA GLU A 178 6.18 -3.25 24.90
C GLU A 178 7.40 -4.02 25.37
N ASN A 179 7.33 -5.36 25.41
CA ASN A 179 8.47 -6.23 25.72
C ASN A 179 9.40 -6.30 24.52
N ASP A 180 10.63 -5.83 24.65
CA ASP A 180 11.64 -5.79 23.59
C ASP A 180 11.94 -7.18 22.99
N LYS A 181 12.02 -8.23 23.82
CA LYS A 181 12.28 -9.60 23.35
C LYS A 181 11.15 -10.09 22.44
N PHE A 182 9.91 -9.86 22.87
CA PHE A 182 8.73 -10.25 22.12
C PHE A 182 8.65 -9.46 20.80
N ARG A 183 8.80 -8.15 20.86
CA ARG A 183 8.77 -7.26 19.69
C ARG A 183 9.85 -7.61 18.67
N ASN A 184 11.08 -7.83 19.09
CA ASN A 184 12.18 -8.24 18.21
C ASN A 184 11.88 -9.57 17.51
N ARG A 185 11.30 -10.54 18.24
CA ARG A 185 10.89 -11.80 17.62
C ARG A 185 9.79 -11.61 16.58
N VAL A 186 8.83 -10.72 16.84
CA VAL A 186 7.80 -10.36 15.85
C VAL A 186 8.44 -9.76 14.60
N TYR A 187 9.44 -8.87 14.73
CA TYR A 187 10.15 -8.30 13.58
C TYR A 187 10.89 -9.36 12.78
N GLU A 188 11.59 -10.29 13.42
CA GLU A 188 12.25 -11.41 12.74
C GLU A 188 11.25 -12.23 11.91
N VAL A 189 10.11 -12.57 12.50
CA VAL A 189 9.06 -13.34 11.81
C VAL A 189 8.45 -12.52 10.65
N MET A 190 8.26 -11.22 10.83
CA MET A 190 7.78 -10.35 9.76
C MET A 190 8.77 -10.26 8.62
N ASP A 191 10.06 -10.10 8.90
CA ASP A 191 11.10 -10.08 7.88
C ASP A 191 11.07 -11.37 7.07
N GLU A 192 11.07 -12.51 7.74
CA GLU A 192 11.05 -13.82 7.10
C GLU A 192 9.77 -14.08 6.30
N GLN A 193 8.60 -13.82 6.89
CA GLN A 193 7.31 -14.17 6.28
C GLN A 193 6.76 -13.12 5.31
N VAL A 194 7.15 -11.87 5.44
CA VAL A 194 6.62 -10.77 4.63
C VAL A 194 7.67 -10.27 3.64
N ILE A 195 8.87 -9.93 4.08
CA ILE A 195 9.88 -9.28 3.24
C ILE A 195 10.64 -10.33 2.40
N VAL A 196 11.30 -11.31 3.04
CA VAL A 196 12.10 -12.33 2.36
C VAL A 196 11.25 -13.21 1.43
N LYS A 197 10.03 -13.52 1.84
CA LYS A 197 9.06 -14.25 1.00
C LYS A 197 8.71 -13.53 -0.29
N PHE A 198 8.94 -12.21 -0.35
CA PHE A 198 8.77 -11.39 -1.54
C PHE A 198 9.98 -11.40 -2.45
N GLU A 199 11.17 -11.30 -1.86
CA GLU A 199 12.41 -11.36 -2.61
C GLU A 199 12.54 -12.72 -3.31
N ASN A 200 12.16 -13.79 -2.63
CA ASN A 200 12.18 -15.14 -3.20
C ASN A 200 11.06 -15.42 -4.23
N ARG A 201 10.05 -14.56 -4.35
CA ARG A 201 9.01 -14.67 -5.40
C ARG A 201 9.39 -14.01 -6.73
N THR A 202 10.48 -13.31 -6.79
CA THR A 202 11.15 -13.00 -8.06
C THR A 202 11.87 -14.25 -8.55
N GLY A 203 11.10 -15.34 -8.72
CA GLY A 203 11.55 -16.72 -8.92
C GLY A 203 12.78 -16.85 -9.80
N ASN A 204 13.59 -17.81 -9.47
CA ASN A 204 14.68 -18.25 -10.34
C ASN A 204 14.14 -18.32 -11.78
N PRO A 205 14.66 -17.55 -12.74
CA PRO A 205 14.16 -17.57 -14.12
C PRO A 205 14.09 -18.98 -14.71
N GLU A 206 14.89 -19.91 -14.21
CA GLU A 206 14.92 -21.32 -14.64
C GLU A 206 13.63 -22.07 -14.26
N GLU A 207 12.92 -21.72 -13.19
CA GLU A 207 11.64 -22.37 -12.83
C GLU A 207 10.47 -21.96 -13.75
N PHE A 208 10.58 -20.83 -14.47
CA PHE A 208 9.55 -20.39 -15.41
C PHE A 208 9.60 -21.11 -16.76
N TYR A 209 10.74 -21.68 -17.13
CA TYR A 209 10.87 -22.39 -18.42
C TYR A 209 10.34 -23.82 -18.36
N ASP A 210 10.21 -24.41 -17.17
CA ASP A 210 9.67 -25.78 -17.01
C ASP A 210 8.13 -25.85 -17.17
N ILE A 211 7.42 -24.73 -17.06
CA ILE A 211 5.95 -24.70 -17.20
C ILE A 211 5.52 -24.76 -18.66
N GLU A 212 6.30 -24.21 -19.61
CA GLU A 212 6.00 -24.29 -21.04
C GLU A 212 6.23 -25.70 -21.63
N ALA A 213 7.03 -26.53 -20.99
CA ALA A 213 7.28 -27.91 -21.41
C ALA A 213 6.14 -28.88 -21.09
N VAL A 214 5.26 -28.53 -20.16
CA VAL A 214 4.14 -29.40 -19.72
C VAL A 214 2.87 -29.15 -20.55
N GLU A 215 2.71 -28.00 -21.19
CA GLU A 215 1.55 -27.70 -22.05
C GLU A 215 1.75 -28.15 -23.52
N ALA A 216 2.94 -28.62 -23.88
CA ALA A 216 3.26 -29.07 -25.24
C ALA A 216 3.32 -30.61 -25.39
N SER A 217 2.91 -31.38 -24.39
CA SER A 217 2.76 -32.85 -24.43
C SER A 217 1.30 -33.23 -24.13
#